data_4ccd50a0578865d2adc740468c17bc60
#
_entry.id   4ccd50a0578865d2adc740468c17bc60
#
_cell.length_a   1.000
_cell.length_b   1.000
_cell.length_c   1.000
_cell.angle_alpha   90.00
_cell.angle_beta   90.00
_cell.angle_gamma   90.00
#
_symmetry.space_group_name_H-M   'P 1'
#
loop_
_entity.id
_entity.type
_entity.pdbx_description
1 polymer ?
#
loop_
_entity_poly.entity_id
_entity_poly.type
_entity_poly.pdbx_seq_one_letter_code
_entity_poly.pdbx_strand_id
1 'polypeptide(L)'
;MSGVVSGLILAAGTSRRLGQQTKQLLPWHDTTMLGWVVRRAEASLLDEVVVVVGHEAEEIRRHVVLQRARFVEAPDFHEGCTSSIRAGLEALHPQSAAVVLILGDQPGIERETIAALVEGWRRMQTPVVRVSYRGRSGHPMLFTKALFGQLKALHGDKGVWKLCDAHPEWVQEIEVDRPFPGDVNTWEDYARLTSVALA
;
A
#
# COMPACT_ATOMS: atom_id res chain seq x y z
N MET A 1 -9.10 10.52 -21.05
CA MET A 1 -9.55 11.25 -19.85
C MET A 1 -8.85 10.61 -18.65
N SER A 2 -8.00 11.34 -17.95
CA SER A 2 -7.33 10.86 -16.75
C SER A 2 -8.35 10.83 -15.61
N GLY A 3 -8.90 9.66 -15.29
CA GLY A 3 -9.75 9.50 -14.11
C GLY A 3 -8.95 9.64 -12.82
N VAL A 4 -9.64 9.80 -11.69
CA VAL A 4 -9.08 9.84 -10.34
C VAL A 4 -8.28 8.57 -10.06
N VAL A 5 -7.06 8.69 -9.59
CA VAL A 5 -6.21 7.57 -9.12
C VAL A 5 -6.10 7.67 -7.60
N SER A 6 -6.68 6.69 -6.92
CA SER A 6 -6.69 6.64 -5.45
C SER A 6 -5.57 5.75 -4.93
N GLY A 7 -4.88 6.19 -3.89
CA GLY A 7 -3.97 5.37 -3.10
C GLY A 7 -4.70 4.71 -1.93
N LEU A 8 -4.47 3.43 -1.73
CA LEU A 8 -4.99 2.66 -0.61
C LEU A 8 -3.84 2.07 0.19
N ILE A 9 -3.57 2.65 1.37
CA ILE A 9 -2.51 2.19 2.27
C ILE A 9 -3.10 1.18 3.24
N LEU A 10 -2.62 -0.06 3.19
CA LEU A 10 -3.07 -1.16 4.04
C LEU A 10 -2.24 -1.18 5.33
N ALA A 11 -2.85 -0.80 6.46
CA ALA A 11 -2.19 -0.64 7.75
C ALA A 11 -2.96 -1.30 8.93
N ALA A 12 -3.89 -2.22 8.64
CA ALA A 12 -4.76 -2.84 9.64
C ALA A 12 -4.16 -4.07 10.35
N GLY A 13 -2.91 -4.46 10.02
CA GLY A 13 -2.28 -5.68 10.52
C GLY A 13 -1.97 -5.66 12.02
N THR A 14 -2.01 -6.83 12.68
CA THR A 14 -1.94 -7.03 14.12
C THR A 14 -0.53 -7.05 14.73
N SER A 15 0.53 -6.91 13.94
CA SER A 15 1.94 -6.84 14.42
C SER A 15 2.41 -8.00 15.33
N ARG A 16 1.79 -9.17 15.29
CA ARG A 16 1.96 -10.28 16.24
C ARG A 16 3.40 -10.68 16.54
N ARG A 17 4.31 -10.56 15.57
CA ARG A 17 5.72 -10.94 15.69
C ARG A 17 6.60 -9.87 16.34
N LEU A 18 6.06 -8.69 16.61
CA LEU A 18 6.73 -7.59 17.32
C LEU A 18 6.28 -7.45 18.78
N GLY A 19 5.56 -8.46 19.30
CA GLY A 19 5.06 -8.48 20.67
C GLY A 19 3.92 -7.50 20.86
N GLN A 20 4.05 -6.61 21.85
CA GLN A 20 3.04 -5.59 22.17
C GLN A 20 3.19 -4.30 21.34
N GLN A 21 4.19 -4.23 20.44
CA GLN A 21 4.44 -3.03 19.67
C GLN A 21 3.62 -2.99 18.39
N THR A 22 2.94 -1.90 18.17
CA THR A 22 2.23 -1.61 16.92
C THR A 22 3.24 -1.19 15.87
N LYS A 23 3.54 -2.06 14.88
CA LYS A 23 4.59 -1.81 13.88
C LYS A 23 4.43 -0.49 13.13
N GLN A 24 3.18 -0.08 12.90
CA GLN A 24 2.83 1.18 12.24
C GLN A 24 3.38 2.41 12.97
N LEU A 25 3.56 2.29 14.30
CA LEU A 25 4.02 3.38 15.17
C LEU A 25 5.52 3.33 15.49
N LEU A 26 6.24 2.33 14.99
CA LEU A 26 7.69 2.28 15.16
C LEU A 26 8.34 3.55 14.61
N PRO A 27 9.34 4.14 15.30
CA PRO A 27 10.04 5.33 14.83
C PRO A 27 10.64 5.13 13.43
N TRP A 28 10.49 6.11 12.54
CA TRP A 28 11.08 6.12 11.21
C TRP A 28 11.42 7.55 10.81
N HIS A 29 12.73 7.86 10.69
CA HIS A 29 13.21 9.23 10.53
C HIS A 29 12.62 10.17 11.61
N ASP A 30 11.92 11.21 11.19
CA ASP A 30 11.30 12.24 12.05
C ASP A 30 9.84 11.95 12.40
N THR A 31 9.34 10.75 12.09
CA THR A 31 7.93 10.38 12.27
C THR A 31 7.78 8.88 12.63
N THR A 32 6.58 8.34 12.49
CA THR A 32 6.31 6.90 12.57
C THR A 32 6.49 6.23 11.21
N MET A 33 6.70 4.92 11.21
CA MET A 33 6.83 4.13 9.97
C MET A 33 5.62 4.33 9.03
N LEU A 34 4.41 4.25 9.55
CA LEU A 34 3.20 4.52 8.76
C LEU A 34 3.12 5.97 8.32
N GLY A 35 3.44 6.92 9.21
CA GLY A 35 3.48 8.36 8.89
C GLY A 35 4.42 8.66 7.72
N TRP A 36 5.56 7.97 7.65
CA TRP A 36 6.49 8.07 6.54
C TRP A 36 5.90 7.57 5.23
N VAL A 37 5.30 6.38 5.22
CA VAL A 37 4.62 5.82 4.03
C VAL A 37 3.50 6.76 3.55
N VAL A 38 2.69 7.28 4.47
CA VAL A 38 1.63 8.26 4.16
C VAL A 38 2.18 9.51 3.50
N ARG A 39 3.23 10.12 4.05
CA ARG A 39 3.88 11.30 3.44
C ARG A 39 4.36 11.03 2.01
N ARG A 40 4.94 9.85 1.74
CA ARG A 40 5.37 9.46 0.38
C ARG A 40 4.20 9.33 -0.58
N ALA A 41 3.10 8.73 -0.13
CA ALA A 41 1.88 8.60 -0.92
C ALA A 41 1.22 9.97 -1.19
N GLU A 42 1.10 10.83 -0.17
CA GLU A 42 0.53 12.18 -0.31
C GLU A 42 1.35 13.09 -1.21
N ALA A 43 2.68 12.92 -1.25
CA ALA A 43 3.59 13.68 -2.10
C ALA A 43 3.71 13.13 -3.54
N SER A 44 3.01 12.03 -3.86
CA SER A 44 3.03 11.39 -5.18
C SER A 44 1.92 11.91 -6.11
N LEU A 45 1.74 11.27 -7.28
CA LEU A 45 0.72 11.60 -8.28
C LEU A 45 -0.67 11.03 -7.98
N LEU A 46 -0.94 10.65 -6.74
CA LEU A 46 -2.26 10.18 -6.31
C LEU A 46 -3.21 11.37 -6.08
N ASP A 47 -4.43 11.26 -6.58
CA ASP A 47 -5.47 12.28 -6.41
C ASP A 47 -6.13 12.18 -5.03
N GLU A 48 -6.20 10.97 -4.46
CA GLU A 48 -6.75 10.64 -3.15
C GLU A 48 -5.85 9.65 -2.44
N VAL A 49 -5.76 9.73 -1.11
CA VAL A 49 -5.08 8.74 -0.28
C VAL A 49 -6.00 8.32 0.87
N VAL A 50 -6.24 7.00 0.96
CA VAL A 50 -7.01 6.36 2.02
C VAL A 50 -6.10 5.44 2.81
N VAL A 51 -6.08 5.59 4.13
CA VAL A 51 -5.30 4.76 5.06
C VAL A 51 -6.26 3.83 5.80
N VAL A 52 -6.16 2.53 5.52
CA VAL A 52 -7.00 1.52 6.18
C VAL A 52 -6.32 1.05 7.45
N VAL A 53 -6.97 1.28 8.56
CA VAL A 53 -6.55 0.86 9.91
C VAL A 53 -7.50 -0.21 10.46
N GLY A 54 -7.08 -0.95 11.47
CA GLY A 54 -7.88 -1.98 12.12
C GLY A 54 -7.36 -2.22 13.53
N HIS A 55 -6.34 -3.05 13.69
CA HIS A 55 -5.70 -3.23 14.98
C HIS A 55 -5.10 -1.91 15.48
N GLU A 56 -5.37 -1.55 16.75
CA GLU A 56 -4.89 -0.31 17.39
C GLU A 56 -5.25 0.97 16.60
N ALA A 57 -6.41 0.99 15.93
CA ALA A 57 -6.84 2.08 15.06
C ALA A 57 -6.83 3.44 15.76
N GLU A 58 -7.30 3.51 17.01
CA GLU A 58 -7.33 4.74 17.81
C GLU A 58 -5.92 5.26 18.12
N GLU A 59 -5.00 4.36 18.46
CA GLU A 59 -3.61 4.71 18.75
C GLU A 59 -2.90 5.20 17.50
N ILE A 60 -3.13 4.54 16.35
CA ILE A 60 -2.60 4.98 15.05
C ILE A 60 -3.13 6.39 14.71
N ARG A 61 -4.43 6.65 14.86
CA ARG A 61 -5.03 7.96 14.58
C ARG A 61 -4.44 9.08 15.43
N ARG A 62 -4.06 8.81 16.67
CA ARG A 62 -3.45 9.81 17.57
C ARG A 62 -2.02 10.19 17.16
N HIS A 63 -1.26 9.25 16.60
CA HIS A 63 0.19 9.42 16.37
C HIS A 63 0.57 9.63 14.90
N VAL A 64 -0.30 9.30 13.95
CA VAL A 64 -0.03 9.46 12.52
C VAL A 64 -0.73 10.71 12.00
N VAL A 65 0.08 11.70 11.61
CA VAL A 65 -0.41 12.96 11.06
C VAL A 65 -0.70 12.80 9.57
N LEU A 66 -1.91 13.14 9.15
CA LEU A 66 -2.34 13.18 7.75
C LEU A 66 -2.44 14.63 7.28
N GLN A 67 -2.06 14.92 6.03
CA GLN A 67 -2.23 16.24 5.42
C GLN A 67 -3.48 16.29 4.52
N ARG A 68 -3.61 15.34 3.61
CA ARG A 68 -4.75 15.21 2.68
C ARG A 68 -5.32 13.79 2.61
N ALA A 69 -4.66 12.82 3.24
CA ALA A 69 -5.17 11.47 3.41
C ALA A 69 -6.31 11.43 4.44
N ARG A 70 -7.05 10.34 4.47
CA ARG A 70 -8.06 10.06 5.50
C ARG A 70 -7.99 8.63 5.98
N PHE A 71 -8.33 8.41 7.22
CA PHE A 71 -8.45 7.08 7.79
C PHE A 71 -9.80 6.44 7.46
N VAL A 72 -9.74 5.13 7.22
CA VAL A 72 -10.90 4.24 7.13
C VAL A 72 -10.64 3.04 8.02
N GLU A 73 -11.62 2.61 8.78
CA GLU A 73 -11.51 1.44 9.63
C GLU A 73 -12.00 0.18 8.90
N ALA A 74 -11.23 -0.90 9.01
CA ALA A 74 -11.64 -2.23 8.60
C ALA A 74 -12.10 -3.00 9.84
N PRO A 75 -13.40 -3.12 10.13
CA PRO A 75 -13.89 -3.78 11.34
C PRO A 75 -13.51 -5.27 11.36
N ASP A 76 -13.46 -5.89 10.19
CA ASP A 76 -13.14 -7.31 10.03
C ASP A 76 -11.66 -7.56 9.72
N PHE A 77 -10.74 -6.69 10.18
CA PHE A 77 -9.30 -6.78 9.90
C PHE A 77 -8.66 -8.12 10.29
N HIS A 78 -9.26 -8.83 11.24
CA HIS A 78 -8.82 -10.15 11.69
C HIS A 78 -9.04 -11.27 10.66
N GLU A 79 -9.89 -11.05 9.65
CA GLU A 79 -10.11 -11.98 8.53
C GLU A 79 -8.98 -11.96 7.49
N GLY A 80 -8.00 -11.05 7.65
CA GLY A 80 -6.82 -10.95 6.80
C GLY A 80 -6.79 -9.70 5.91
N CYS A 81 -5.79 -9.59 5.07
CA CYS A 81 -5.52 -8.39 4.25
C CYS A 81 -6.67 -8.02 3.32
N THR A 82 -7.43 -9.00 2.84
CA THR A 82 -8.53 -8.79 1.87
C THR A 82 -9.73 -8.06 2.47
N SER A 83 -10.01 -8.20 3.78
CA SER A 83 -11.04 -7.41 4.46
C SER A 83 -10.67 -5.92 4.46
N SER A 84 -9.39 -5.60 4.67
CA SER A 84 -8.87 -4.24 4.60
C SER A 84 -8.97 -3.65 3.18
N ILE A 85 -8.69 -4.45 2.15
CA ILE A 85 -8.88 -4.03 0.75
C ILE A 85 -10.35 -3.70 0.49
N ARG A 86 -11.28 -4.55 0.94
CA ARG A 86 -12.72 -4.35 0.78
C ARG A 86 -13.17 -3.04 1.41
N ALA A 87 -12.85 -2.83 2.70
CA ALA A 87 -13.21 -1.61 3.42
C ALA A 87 -12.64 -0.36 2.73
N GLY A 88 -11.39 -0.42 2.29
CA GLY A 88 -10.75 0.67 1.57
C GLY A 88 -11.41 0.97 0.22
N LEU A 89 -11.69 -0.05 -0.59
CA LEU A 89 -12.35 0.13 -1.91
C LEU A 89 -13.76 0.71 -1.80
N GLU A 90 -14.49 0.41 -0.72
CA GLU A 90 -15.82 0.98 -0.47
C GLU A 90 -15.76 2.46 -0.10
N ALA A 91 -14.65 2.88 0.46
CA ALA A 91 -14.43 4.24 0.86
C ALA A 91 -13.81 5.13 -0.22
N LEU A 92 -13.37 4.60 -1.37
CA LEU A 92 -12.76 5.41 -2.43
C LEU A 92 -13.73 6.43 -3.03
N HIS A 93 -13.16 7.47 -3.61
CA HIS A 93 -13.92 8.45 -4.37
C HIS A 93 -14.74 7.75 -5.48
N PRO A 94 -16.03 8.08 -5.67
CA PRO A 94 -16.89 7.38 -6.65
C PRO A 94 -16.38 7.42 -8.08
N GLN A 95 -15.59 8.44 -8.42
CA GLN A 95 -14.96 8.62 -9.74
C GLN A 95 -13.58 7.98 -9.85
N SER A 96 -13.13 7.20 -8.84
CA SER A 96 -11.85 6.50 -8.91
C SER A 96 -11.84 5.55 -10.11
N ALA A 97 -10.90 5.77 -11.02
CA ALA A 97 -10.68 4.95 -12.22
C ALA A 97 -9.66 3.84 -11.95
N ALA A 98 -8.79 4.02 -10.97
CA ALA A 98 -7.81 3.05 -10.55
C ALA A 98 -7.47 3.21 -9.06
N VAL A 99 -6.98 2.12 -8.44
CA VAL A 99 -6.46 2.11 -7.07
C VAL A 99 -5.03 1.62 -7.05
N VAL A 100 -4.17 2.31 -6.32
CA VAL A 100 -2.80 1.88 -6.01
C VAL A 100 -2.79 1.28 -4.61
N LEU A 101 -2.52 -0.03 -4.51
CA LEU A 101 -2.35 -0.72 -3.24
C LEU A 101 -0.93 -0.51 -2.73
N ILE A 102 -0.81 0.06 -1.54
CA ILE A 102 0.44 0.38 -0.85
C ILE A 102 0.44 -0.34 0.49
N LEU A 103 1.56 -0.93 0.86
CA LEU A 103 1.68 -1.60 2.16
C LEU A 103 2.23 -0.62 3.20
N GLY A 104 1.52 -0.47 4.31
CA GLY A 104 1.89 0.45 5.41
C GLY A 104 3.11 0.01 6.22
N ASP A 105 3.63 -1.21 5.95
CA ASP A 105 4.83 -1.78 6.56
C ASP A 105 6.04 -1.83 5.63
N GLN A 106 5.99 -1.12 4.50
CA GLN A 106 7.09 -0.96 3.56
C GLN A 106 7.63 0.48 3.55
N PRO A 107 8.38 0.90 4.57
CA PRO A 107 8.85 2.29 4.68
C PRO A 107 9.88 2.68 3.60
N GLY A 108 10.48 1.70 2.91
CA GLY A 108 11.38 1.94 1.77
C GLY A 108 10.68 2.37 0.48
N ILE A 109 9.34 2.51 0.47
CA ILE A 109 8.62 2.97 -0.71
C ILE A 109 8.92 4.45 -0.99
N GLU A 110 9.16 4.77 -2.26
CA GLU A 110 9.45 6.13 -2.72
C GLU A 110 8.28 6.73 -3.49
N ARG A 111 8.07 8.05 -3.36
CA ARG A 111 7.03 8.78 -4.11
C ARG A 111 7.21 8.66 -5.63
N GLU A 112 8.46 8.60 -6.09
CA GLU A 112 8.82 8.45 -7.50
C GLU A 112 8.39 7.08 -8.04
N THR A 113 8.46 6.03 -7.23
CA THR A 113 7.97 4.69 -7.58
C THR A 113 6.45 4.69 -7.76
N ILE A 114 5.73 5.35 -6.85
CA ILE A 114 4.27 5.50 -6.97
C ILE A 114 3.92 6.33 -8.22
N ALA A 115 4.65 7.42 -8.47
CA ALA A 115 4.45 8.26 -9.64
C ALA A 115 4.69 7.48 -10.94
N ALA A 116 5.80 6.72 -11.05
CA ALA A 116 6.11 5.88 -12.20
C ALA A 116 4.99 4.86 -12.50
N LEU A 117 4.42 4.27 -11.45
CA LEU A 117 3.30 3.34 -11.57
C LEU A 117 2.06 4.01 -12.16
N VAL A 118 1.68 5.19 -11.66
CA VAL A 118 0.53 5.97 -12.15
C VAL A 118 0.74 6.43 -13.59
N GLU A 119 1.92 6.95 -13.92
CA GLU A 119 2.28 7.37 -15.28
C GLU A 119 2.31 6.18 -16.25
N GLY A 120 2.86 5.06 -15.81
CA GLY A 120 2.87 3.82 -16.58
C GLY A 120 1.45 3.36 -16.90
N TRP A 121 0.56 3.34 -15.92
CA TRP A 121 -0.84 3.00 -16.14
C TRP A 121 -1.54 3.98 -17.10
N ARG A 122 -1.34 5.29 -16.92
CA ARG A 122 -1.93 6.31 -17.82
C ARG A 122 -1.52 6.11 -19.29
N ARG A 123 -0.30 5.62 -19.51
CA ARG A 123 0.24 5.35 -20.85
C ARG A 123 -0.25 4.02 -21.44
N MET A 124 -0.24 2.96 -20.63
CA MET A 124 -0.49 1.58 -21.09
C MET A 124 -1.96 1.17 -21.03
N GLN A 125 -2.73 1.74 -20.09
CA GLN A 125 -4.16 1.42 -19.86
C GLN A 125 -4.44 -0.07 -19.61
N THR A 126 -3.45 -0.80 -19.05
CA THR A 126 -3.59 -2.22 -18.70
C THR A 126 -4.42 -2.40 -17.41
N PRO A 127 -5.10 -3.55 -17.22
CA PRO A 127 -5.89 -3.82 -16.02
C PRO A 127 -5.10 -3.75 -14.72
N VAL A 128 -3.83 -4.21 -14.73
CA VAL A 128 -2.92 -4.23 -13.59
C VAL A 128 -1.56 -3.68 -14.00
N VAL A 129 -1.00 -2.81 -13.18
CA VAL A 129 0.39 -2.39 -13.27
C VAL A 129 1.09 -2.71 -11.95
N ARG A 130 2.25 -3.35 -12.02
CA ARG A 130 3.05 -3.78 -10.88
C ARG A 130 4.47 -3.26 -10.99
N VAL A 131 5.09 -2.94 -9.85
CA VAL A 131 6.50 -2.53 -9.84
C VAL A 131 7.42 -3.75 -9.81
N SER A 132 8.50 -3.69 -10.59
CA SER A 132 9.64 -4.59 -10.54
C SER A 132 10.87 -3.81 -10.05
N TYR A 133 11.44 -4.24 -8.94
CA TYR A 133 12.63 -3.66 -8.31
C TYR A 133 13.85 -4.49 -8.71
N ARG A 134 14.58 -4.10 -9.76
CA ARG A 134 15.73 -4.85 -10.28
C ARG A 134 15.39 -6.32 -10.53
N GLY A 135 14.26 -6.56 -11.21
CA GLY A 135 13.78 -7.91 -11.53
C GLY A 135 12.99 -8.62 -10.42
N ARG A 136 12.75 -7.96 -9.28
CA ARG A 136 11.91 -8.49 -8.20
C ARG A 136 10.57 -7.76 -8.14
N SER A 137 9.50 -8.44 -8.49
CA SER A 137 8.14 -7.87 -8.42
C SER A 137 7.71 -7.57 -6.98
N GLY A 138 6.99 -6.45 -6.79
CA GLY A 138 6.54 -6.01 -5.46
C GLY A 138 5.41 -4.99 -5.49
N HIS A 139 5.03 -4.52 -4.31
CA HIS A 139 4.17 -3.36 -4.16
C HIS A 139 4.98 -2.07 -4.38
N PRO A 140 4.32 -0.97 -4.78
CA PRO A 140 2.88 -0.82 -4.98
C PRO A 140 2.38 -1.53 -6.24
N MET A 141 1.07 -1.85 -6.24
CA MET A 141 0.38 -2.39 -7.41
C MET A 141 -0.84 -1.53 -7.71
N LEU A 142 -1.07 -1.24 -8.99
CA LEU A 142 -2.24 -0.49 -9.46
C LEU A 142 -3.23 -1.44 -10.13
N PHE A 143 -4.50 -1.28 -9.80
CA PHE A 143 -5.63 -2.01 -10.37
C PHE A 143 -6.66 -1.03 -10.92
N THR A 144 -7.16 -1.27 -12.13
CA THR A 144 -8.23 -0.47 -12.72
C THR A 144 -9.56 -0.73 -12.03
N LYS A 145 -10.50 0.20 -12.13
CA LYS A 145 -11.87 0.10 -11.58
C LYS A 145 -12.59 -1.18 -12.02
N ALA A 146 -12.31 -1.68 -13.23
CA ALA A 146 -12.90 -2.91 -13.73
C ALA A 146 -12.61 -4.13 -12.83
N LEU A 147 -11.50 -4.10 -12.07
CA LEU A 147 -11.10 -5.19 -11.17
C LEU A 147 -11.55 -4.99 -9.71
N PHE A 148 -12.23 -3.89 -9.37
CA PHE A 148 -12.65 -3.64 -7.97
C PHE A 148 -13.59 -4.74 -7.46
N GLY A 149 -14.46 -5.30 -8.31
CA GLY A 149 -15.31 -6.43 -7.95
C GLY A 149 -14.51 -7.68 -7.58
N GLN A 150 -13.50 -8.03 -8.38
CA GLN A 150 -12.62 -9.16 -8.10
C GLN A 150 -11.78 -8.92 -6.85
N LEU A 151 -11.23 -7.71 -6.66
CA LEU A 151 -10.47 -7.35 -5.46
C LEU A 151 -11.31 -7.50 -4.18
N LYS A 152 -12.60 -7.09 -4.21
CA LYS A 152 -13.54 -7.26 -3.08
C LYS A 152 -13.87 -8.72 -2.80
N ALA A 153 -13.84 -9.58 -3.81
CA ALA A 153 -14.13 -11.01 -3.70
C ALA A 153 -12.90 -11.85 -3.30
N LEU A 154 -11.71 -11.25 -3.15
CA LEU A 154 -10.52 -11.97 -2.74
C LEU A 154 -10.64 -12.50 -1.30
N HIS A 155 -9.91 -13.56 -1.01
CA HIS A 155 -9.81 -14.15 0.32
C HIS A 155 -8.35 -14.46 0.69
N GLY A 156 -8.00 -14.23 1.96
CA GLY A 156 -6.69 -14.50 2.54
C GLY A 156 -5.60 -13.50 2.14
N ASP A 157 -4.42 -13.64 2.75
CA ASP A 157 -3.36 -12.63 2.69
C ASP A 157 -2.67 -12.51 1.33
N LYS A 158 -2.69 -13.57 0.50
CA LYS A 158 -2.07 -13.59 -0.83
C LYS A 158 -3.07 -13.43 -1.98
N GLY A 159 -4.29 -12.97 -1.70
CA GLY A 159 -5.35 -12.88 -2.71
C GLY A 159 -4.96 -12.06 -3.94
N VAL A 160 -4.33 -10.92 -3.73
CA VAL A 160 -3.88 -10.02 -4.82
C VAL A 160 -2.84 -10.69 -5.73
N TRP A 161 -1.87 -11.40 -5.15
CA TRP A 161 -0.85 -12.12 -5.91
C TRP A 161 -1.46 -13.26 -6.71
N LYS A 162 -2.37 -14.04 -6.10
CA LYS A 162 -3.09 -15.13 -6.79
C LYS A 162 -3.92 -14.61 -7.97
N LEU A 163 -4.52 -13.43 -7.84
CA LEU A 163 -5.25 -12.80 -8.95
C LEU A 163 -4.31 -12.47 -10.11
N CYS A 164 -3.14 -11.89 -9.81
CA CYS A 164 -2.14 -11.58 -10.84
C CYS A 164 -1.57 -12.85 -11.49
N ASP A 165 -1.30 -13.89 -10.70
CA ASP A 165 -0.77 -15.17 -11.19
C ASP A 165 -1.78 -15.93 -12.06
N ALA A 166 -3.08 -15.78 -11.76
CA ALA A 166 -4.16 -16.39 -12.56
C ALA A 166 -4.40 -15.65 -13.89
N HIS A 167 -3.98 -14.38 -13.99
CA HIS A 167 -4.20 -13.52 -15.14
C HIS A 167 -2.92 -12.75 -15.52
N PRO A 168 -1.84 -13.44 -15.90
CA PRO A 168 -0.58 -12.77 -16.24
C PRO A 168 -0.73 -11.81 -17.44
N GLU A 169 -1.68 -12.06 -18.33
CA GLU A 169 -2.00 -11.20 -19.47
C GLU A 169 -2.56 -9.82 -19.06
N TRP A 170 -3.04 -9.65 -17.84
CA TRP A 170 -3.50 -8.35 -17.32
C TRP A 170 -2.36 -7.52 -16.74
N VAL A 171 -1.22 -8.15 -16.41
CA VAL A 171 -0.17 -7.53 -15.61
C VAL A 171 0.92 -6.95 -16.51
N GLN A 172 1.15 -5.66 -16.37
CA GLN A 172 2.32 -4.98 -16.93
C GLN A 172 3.25 -4.58 -15.80
N GLU A 173 4.54 -4.82 -15.96
CA GLU A 173 5.56 -4.40 -15.00
C GLU A 173 6.20 -3.07 -15.39
N ILE A 174 6.46 -2.24 -14.37
CA ILE A 174 7.28 -1.05 -14.46
C ILE A 174 8.58 -1.35 -13.70
N GLU A 175 9.68 -1.41 -14.44
CA GLU A 175 11.00 -1.60 -13.85
C GLU A 175 11.49 -0.29 -13.20
N VAL A 176 11.94 -0.39 -11.96
CA VAL A 176 12.58 0.72 -11.24
C VAL A 176 13.97 0.29 -10.75
N ASP A 177 14.98 1.12 -11.00
CA ASP A 177 16.32 0.89 -10.48
C ASP A 177 16.44 1.33 -9.01
N ARG A 178 15.70 0.64 -8.15
CA ARG A 178 15.67 0.86 -6.71
C ARG A 178 15.77 -0.47 -5.97
N PRO A 179 16.34 -0.49 -4.75
CA PRO A 179 16.28 -1.68 -3.92
C PRO A 179 14.82 -2.01 -3.57
N PHE A 180 14.53 -3.28 -3.37
CA PHE A 180 13.23 -3.73 -2.88
C PHE A 180 12.93 -3.08 -1.52
N PRO A 181 11.73 -2.48 -1.29
CA PRO A 181 11.45 -1.67 -0.10
C PRO A 181 11.50 -2.44 1.22
N GLY A 182 11.33 -3.77 1.17
CA GLY A 182 11.32 -4.63 2.35
C GLY A 182 10.07 -4.43 3.23
N ASP A 183 9.63 -5.53 3.84
CA ASP A 183 8.53 -5.50 4.82
C ASP A 183 9.13 -5.48 6.24
N VAL A 184 8.55 -4.69 7.14
CA VAL A 184 8.84 -4.77 8.58
C VAL A 184 7.85 -5.71 9.23
N ASN A 185 8.28 -6.92 9.53
CA ASN A 185 7.49 -7.94 10.18
C ASN A 185 8.08 -8.44 11.49
N THR A 186 9.40 -8.28 11.67
CA THR A 186 10.16 -8.66 12.87
C THR A 186 11.07 -7.52 13.30
N TRP A 187 11.67 -7.63 14.50
CA TRP A 187 12.68 -6.68 14.97
C TRP A 187 13.95 -6.71 14.12
N GLU A 188 14.30 -7.86 13.55
CA GLU A 188 15.44 -8.03 12.63
C GLU A 188 15.18 -7.27 11.32
N ASP A 189 13.95 -7.34 10.77
CA ASP A 189 13.57 -6.57 9.58
C ASP A 189 13.70 -5.08 9.85
N TYR A 190 13.17 -4.63 11.01
CA TYR A 190 13.21 -3.22 11.40
C TYR A 190 14.66 -2.73 11.55
N ALA A 191 15.50 -3.47 12.28
CA ALA A 191 16.92 -3.10 12.47
C ALA A 191 17.68 -3.05 11.13
N ARG A 192 17.48 -4.02 10.26
CA ARG A 192 18.09 -4.06 8.93
C ARG A 192 17.68 -2.87 8.07
N LEU A 193 16.40 -2.53 8.03
CA LEU A 193 15.90 -1.45 7.18
C LEU A 193 16.26 -0.06 7.74
N THR A 194 16.27 0.13 9.05
CA THR A 194 16.71 1.39 9.68
C THR A 194 18.21 1.63 9.50
N SER A 195 19.05 0.60 9.54
CA SER A 195 20.49 0.75 9.29
C SER A 195 20.82 1.22 7.88
N VAL A 196 19.99 0.85 6.89
CA VAL A 196 20.14 1.29 5.49
C VAL A 196 19.58 2.71 5.29
N ALA A 197 18.50 3.05 5.99
CA ALA A 197 17.83 4.35 5.84
C ALA A 197 18.59 5.50 6.52
N LEU A 198 19.47 5.20 7.49
CA LEU A 198 20.27 6.17 8.24
C LEU A 198 21.72 6.31 7.74
N ALA A 199 22.14 5.49 6.77
CA ALA A 199 23.46 5.54 6.13
C ALA A 199 23.44 6.44 4.89
#